data_abe6f363962c7cf29644d7f11f4fe497
#
_entry.id   abe6f363962c7cf29644d7f11f4fe497
#
_cell.length_a   1.000
_cell.length_b   1.000
_cell.length_c   1.000
_cell.angle_alpha   90.00
_cell.angle_beta   90.00
_cell.angle_gamma   90.00
#
_symmetry.space_group_name_H-M   'P 1'
#
loop_
_entity.id
_entity.type
_entity.pdbx_description
1 polymer ?
#
loop_
_entity_poly.entity_id
_entity_poly.type
_entity_poly.pdbx_seq_one_letter_code
_entity_poly.pdbx_strand_id
1 'polypeptide(L)'
;AGGLNTIFKTLLNPGDEVMTFAPFFGEYRNYVSNYSGELVVVSPNTVDFQPKLDEFEAKITPKTRAVIVNNPNNPTGVVYSEDTIKKMAAIMDKKQKEYGTEIYLIADEPYRELAYDGIDVPYLTKYYDNTIVGYSYSKSLSLPGERIGYLVIPDEVTDSEDVKSAASVATRIL
;
A
#
# COMPACT_ATOMS: atom_id res chain seq x y z
N ALA A 1 -1.02 -6.80 9.88
CA ALA A 1 0.00 -7.84 9.63
C ALA A 1 -0.55 -8.94 8.70
N GLY A 2 -1.55 -9.74 9.14
CA GLY A 2 -2.07 -10.87 8.37
C GLY A 2 -2.49 -10.48 6.95
N GLY A 3 -3.32 -9.43 6.79
CA GLY A 3 -3.76 -8.97 5.48
C GLY A 3 -2.61 -8.59 4.54
N LEU A 4 -1.58 -7.87 5.02
CA LEU A 4 -0.42 -7.53 4.20
C LEU A 4 0.38 -8.77 3.79
N ASN A 5 0.58 -9.73 4.72
CA ASN A 5 1.22 -11.00 4.36
C ASN A 5 0.39 -11.78 3.33
N THR A 6 -0.94 -11.81 3.48
CA THR A 6 -1.84 -12.43 2.49
C THR A 6 -1.64 -11.82 1.11
N ILE A 7 -1.65 -10.49 1.00
CA ILE A 7 -1.51 -9.79 -0.28
C ILE A 7 -0.13 -10.01 -0.89
N PHE A 8 0.95 -9.91 -0.11
CA PHE A 8 2.29 -10.13 -0.67
C PHE A 8 2.52 -11.59 -1.08
N LYS A 9 1.95 -12.55 -0.34
CA LYS A 9 1.94 -13.96 -0.78
C LYS A 9 1.19 -14.17 -2.09
N THR A 10 0.15 -13.38 -2.33
CA THR A 10 -0.66 -13.45 -3.55
C THR A 10 0.03 -12.82 -4.75
N LEU A 11 0.69 -11.65 -4.55
CA LEU A 11 1.16 -10.81 -5.65
C LEU A 11 2.63 -10.97 -6.01
N LEU A 12 3.50 -11.33 -5.03
CA LEU A 12 4.94 -11.27 -5.23
C LEU A 12 5.53 -12.56 -5.79
N ASN A 13 6.42 -12.38 -6.75
CA ASN A 13 7.41 -13.36 -7.16
C ASN A 13 8.79 -13.00 -6.56
N PRO A 14 9.71 -13.97 -6.45
CA PRO A 14 11.06 -13.67 -6.00
C PRO A 14 11.74 -12.57 -6.84
N GLY A 15 12.23 -11.52 -6.15
CA GLY A 15 12.88 -10.38 -6.76
C GLY A 15 11.95 -9.25 -7.22
N ASP A 16 10.63 -9.39 -7.03
CA ASP A 16 9.70 -8.27 -7.21
C ASP A 16 9.96 -7.18 -6.17
N GLU A 17 9.82 -5.94 -6.58
CA GLU A 17 10.03 -4.77 -5.75
C GLU A 17 8.70 -4.24 -5.19
N VAL A 18 8.72 -3.90 -3.90
CA VAL A 18 7.63 -3.20 -3.22
C VAL A 18 8.14 -1.86 -2.72
N MET A 19 7.49 -0.78 -3.10
CA MET A 19 7.91 0.56 -2.70
C MET A 19 7.16 1.05 -1.46
N THR A 20 7.81 1.90 -0.67
CA THR A 20 7.18 2.64 0.43
C THR A 20 7.90 3.97 0.67
N PHE A 21 7.29 4.85 1.44
CA PHE A 21 7.78 6.21 1.73
C PHE A 21 8.29 6.30 3.17
N ALA A 22 9.54 6.71 3.33
CA ALA A 22 10.10 6.92 4.67
C ALA A 22 9.60 8.25 5.28
N PRO A 23 9.43 8.28 6.64
CA PRO A 23 9.49 7.15 7.55
C PRO A 23 8.24 6.27 7.46
N PHE A 24 8.39 4.99 7.70
CA PHE A 24 7.33 3.98 7.53
C PHE A 24 7.33 2.97 8.69
N PHE A 25 6.27 2.18 8.78
CA PHE A 25 6.14 1.10 9.75
C PHE A 25 7.16 -0.01 9.45
N GLY A 26 8.13 -0.20 10.34
CA GLY A 26 9.33 -1.03 10.12
C GLY A 26 9.06 -2.47 9.68
N GLU A 27 7.92 -3.04 10.11
CA GLU A 27 7.54 -4.42 9.79
C GLU A 27 7.27 -4.67 8.29
N TYR A 28 7.08 -3.62 7.49
CA TYR A 28 6.94 -3.80 6.03
C TYR A 28 8.13 -4.51 5.41
N ARG A 29 9.35 -4.30 5.95
CA ARG A 29 10.55 -5.02 5.51
C ARG A 29 10.37 -6.54 5.63
N ASN A 30 9.90 -6.97 6.79
CA ASN A 30 9.68 -8.38 7.08
C ASN A 30 8.56 -8.96 6.20
N TYR A 31 7.44 -8.23 6.05
CA TYR A 31 6.32 -8.72 5.26
C TYR A 31 6.67 -8.90 3.78
N VAL A 32 7.49 -8.02 3.22
CA VAL A 32 7.96 -8.12 1.83
C VAL A 32 9.01 -9.23 1.69
N SER A 33 9.99 -9.29 2.60
CA SER A 33 11.07 -10.29 2.55
C SER A 33 10.59 -11.72 2.78
N ASN A 34 9.47 -11.90 3.53
CA ASN A 34 8.85 -13.22 3.71
C ASN A 34 8.48 -13.91 2.39
N TYR A 35 8.29 -13.15 1.33
CA TYR A 35 7.92 -13.65 -0.01
C TYR A 35 9.00 -13.35 -1.04
N SER A 36 10.25 -13.22 -0.59
CA SER A 36 11.41 -12.98 -1.45
C SER A 36 11.33 -11.69 -2.29
N GLY A 37 10.50 -10.74 -1.86
CA GLY A 37 10.44 -9.41 -2.45
C GLY A 37 11.52 -8.48 -1.87
N GLU A 38 11.77 -7.39 -2.57
CA GLU A 38 12.71 -6.34 -2.19
C GLU A 38 11.97 -5.04 -1.82
N LEU A 39 12.24 -4.49 -0.63
CA LEU A 39 11.62 -3.22 -0.22
C LEU A 39 12.45 -2.04 -0.71
N VAL A 40 11.88 -1.28 -1.65
CA VAL A 40 12.45 -0.04 -2.18
C VAL A 40 11.89 1.16 -1.42
N VAL A 41 12.76 1.95 -0.80
CA VAL A 41 12.35 3.06 0.05
C VAL A 41 12.57 4.39 -0.63
N VAL A 42 11.52 5.21 -0.73
CA VAL A 42 11.62 6.63 -1.11
C VAL A 42 12.05 7.43 0.12
N SER A 43 13.04 8.30 -0.03
CA SER A 43 13.63 9.09 1.07
C SER A 43 12.60 10.00 1.73
N PRO A 44 12.74 10.28 3.03
CA PRO A 44 11.78 11.15 3.72
C PRO A 44 11.85 12.59 3.22
N ASN A 45 10.69 13.20 3.05
CA ASN A 45 10.58 14.65 2.96
C ASN A 45 10.40 15.20 4.39
N THR A 46 11.42 15.84 4.92
CA THR A 46 11.43 16.30 6.33
C THR A 46 10.75 17.65 6.53
N VAL A 47 10.22 18.26 5.47
CA VAL A 47 9.50 19.55 5.56
C VAL A 47 8.05 19.32 5.98
N ASP A 48 7.35 18.42 5.30
CA ASP A 48 5.92 18.16 5.49
C ASP A 48 5.54 16.68 5.51
N PHE A 49 6.52 15.80 5.34
CA PHE A 49 6.36 14.35 5.23
C PHE A 49 5.42 13.87 4.12
N GLN A 50 5.09 14.72 3.14
CA GLN A 50 4.46 14.26 1.91
C GLN A 50 5.46 13.43 1.07
N PRO A 51 5.02 12.45 0.27
CA PRO A 51 5.88 11.69 -0.62
C PRO A 51 6.73 12.56 -1.57
N LYS A 52 8.01 12.24 -1.71
CA LYS A 52 8.90 12.82 -2.74
C LYS A 52 8.60 12.20 -4.09
N LEU A 53 7.71 12.82 -4.86
CA LEU A 53 7.19 12.24 -6.10
C LEU A 53 8.25 12.07 -7.20
N ASP A 54 9.21 13.00 -7.30
CA ASP A 54 10.32 12.90 -8.28
C ASP A 54 11.19 11.67 -8.00
N GLU A 55 11.55 11.44 -6.73
CA GLU A 55 12.31 10.27 -6.32
C GLU A 55 11.48 8.99 -6.46
N PHE A 56 10.18 9.05 -6.15
CA PHE A 56 9.26 7.95 -6.34
C PHE A 56 9.24 7.50 -7.81
N GLU A 57 9.00 8.44 -8.74
CA GLU A 57 9.00 8.15 -10.16
C GLU A 57 10.33 7.56 -10.65
N ALA A 58 11.45 8.14 -10.20
CA ALA A 58 12.79 7.70 -10.60
C ALA A 58 13.14 6.28 -10.10
N LYS A 59 12.54 5.83 -8.99
CA LYS A 59 12.81 4.52 -8.40
C LYS A 59 11.90 3.39 -8.89
N ILE A 60 10.83 3.71 -9.64
CA ILE A 60 9.98 2.67 -10.24
C ILE A 60 10.75 1.97 -11.36
N THR A 61 10.78 0.64 -11.31
CA THR A 61 11.44 -0.21 -12.31
C THR A 61 10.44 -1.22 -12.90
N PRO A 62 10.80 -1.98 -13.95
CA PRO A 62 9.96 -3.09 -14.44
C PRO A 62 9.70 -4.20 -13.41
N LYS A 63 10.44 -4.23 -12.31
CA LYS A 63 10.24 -5.17 -11.19
C LYS A 63 9.28 -4.64 -10.14
N THR A 64 8.92 -3.36 -10.18
CA THR A 64 8.02 -2.76 -9.19
C THR A 64 6.63 -3.38 -9.33
N ARG A 65 6.23 -4.17 -8.32
CA ARG A 65 4.95 -4.87 -8.28
C ARG A 65 3.91 -4.16 -7.44
N ALA A 66 4.35 -3.51 -6.35
CA ALA A 66 3.41 -2.84 -5.45
C ALA A 66 4.00 -1.58 -4.80
N VAL A 67 3.11 -0.69 -4.38
CA VAL A 67 3.42 0.51 -3.60
C VAL A 67 2.59 0.49 -2.33
N ILE A 68 3.21 0.51 -1.16
CA ILE A 68 2.50 0.59 0.12
C ILE A 68 2.32 2.07 0.48
N VAL A 69 1.07 2.46 0.70
CA VAL A 69 0.69 3.77 1.22
C VAL A 69 -0.05 3.59 2.54
N ASN A 70 0.55 4.04 3.63
CA ASN A 70 -0.08 4.10 4.94
C ASN A 70 -0.60 5.52 5.17
N ASN A 71 -1.92 5.68 5.15
CA ASN A 71 -2.56 7.00 5.21
C ASN A 71 -3.82 6.96 6.08
N PRO A 72 -3.85 7.69 7.22
CA PRO A 72 -2.78 8.48 7.83
C PRO A 72 -1.51 7.68 8.15
N ASN A 73 -0.35 8.32 8.09
CA ASN A 73 0.95 7.65 8.15
C ASN A 73 1.42 7.34 9.59
N ASN A 74 1.93 6.16 9.79
CA ASN A 74 2.72 5.79 10.95
C ASN A 74 4.21 5.73 10.54
N PRO A 75 5.13 6.53 11.15
CA PRO A 75 4.98 7.18 12.46
C PRO A 75 4.65 8.68 12.41
N THR A 76 4.53 9.33 11.26
CA THR A 76 4.49 10.80 11.16
C THR A 76 3.15 11.42 11.57
N GLY A 77 2.05 10.67 11.48
CA GLY A 77 0.70 11.18 11.69
C GLY A 77 0.16 12.03 10.53
N VAL A 78 0.95 12.22 9.47
CA VAL A 78 0.56 13.04 8.32
C VAL A 78 -0.49 12.33 7.47
N VAL A 79 -1.47 13.09 7.00
CA VAL A 79 -2.39 12.69 5.95
C VAL A 79 -1.84 13.16 4.60
N TYR A 80 -1.68 12.23 3.66
CA TYR A 80 -1.27 12.61 2.30
C TYR A 80 -2.41 13.35 1.61
N SER A 81 -2.07 14.47 0.99
CA SER A 81 -3.06 15.32 0.31
C SER A 81 -3.66 14.62 -0.91
N GLU A 82 -4.88 15.01 -1.25
CA GLU A 82 -5.54 14.53 -2.47
C GLU A 82 -4.70 14.79 -3.73
N ASP A 83 -4.06 15.96 -3.81
CA ASP A 83 -3.16 16.32 -4.91
C ASP A 83 -1.95 15.38 -4.99
N THR A 84 -1.34 15.06 -3.85
CA THR A 84 -0.23 14.08 -3.77
C THR A 84 -0.67 12.72 -4.28
N ILE A 85 -1.85 12.24 -3.85
CA ILE A 85 -2.37 10.94 -4.25
C ILE A 85 -2.68 10.89 -5.74
N LYS A 86 -3.31 11.94 -6.31
CA LYS A 86 -3.56 12.05 -7.75
C LYS A 86 -2.27 12.00 -8.57
N LYS A 87 -1.23 12.71 -8.13
CA LYS A 87 0.07 12.69 -8.79
C LYS A 87 0.74 11.32 -8.70
N MET A 88 0.66 10.66 -7.54
CA MET A 88 1.16 9.29 -7.39
C MET A 88 0.46 8.33 -8.36
N ALA A 89 -0.87 8.38 -8.43
CA ALA A 89 -1.66 7.56 -9.35
C ALA A 89 -1.24 7.79 -10.80
N ALA A 90 -1.11 9.04 -11.23
CA ALA A 90 -0.66 9.38 -12.58
C ALA A 90 0.75 8.88 -12.90
N ILE A 91 1.67 8.90 -11.93
CA ILE A 91 3.03 8.33 -12.07
C ILE A 91 2.94 6.82 -12.26
N MET A 92 2.16 6.11 -11.43
CA MET A 92 1.99 4.66 -11.54
C MET A 92 1.38 4.27 -12.88
N ASP A 93 0.31 4.94 -13.32
CA ASP A 93 -0.32 4.72 -14.62
C ASP A 93 0.65 4.90 -15.79
N LYS A 94 1.46 5.96 -15.72
CA LYS A 94 2.50 6.22 -16.73
C LYS A 94 3.52 5.07 -16.77
N LYS A 95 3.99 4.64 -15.61
CA LYS A 95 5.03 3.61 -15.48
C LYS A 95 4.52 2.21 -15.85
N GLN A 96 3.27 1.87 -15.52
CA GLN A 96 2.63 0.65 -16.01
C GLN A 96 2.61 0.57 -17.53
N LYS A 97 2.21 1.68 -18.17
CA LYS A 97 2.19 1.77 -19.64
C LYS A 97 3.59 1.70 -20.25
N GLU A 98 4.58 2.34 -19.61
CA GLU A 98 5.98 2.36 -20.05
C GLU A 98 6.60 0.96 -20.02
N TYR A 99 6.34 0.19 -18.95
CA TYR A 99 6.99 -1.11 -18.73
C TYR A 99 6.14 -2.32 -19.16
N GLY A 100 4.84 -2.12 -19.40
CA GLY A 100 3.91 -3.21 -19.69
C GLY A 100 3.72 -4.15 -18.49
N THR A 101 3.80 -3.63 -17.26
CA THR A 101 3.67 -4.38 -16.00
C THR A 101 2.61 -3.75 -15.12
N GLU A 102 1.95 -4.58 -14.30
CA GLU A 102 0.97 -4.09 -13.34
C GLU A 102 1.64 -3.65 -12.02
N ILE A 103 1.22 -2.49 -11.51
CA ILE A 103 1.64 -1.96 -10.22
C ILE A 103 0.40 -1.87 -9.31
N TYR A 104 0.40 -2.56 -8.18
CA TYR A 104 -0.70 -2.52 -7.23
C TYR A 104 -0.44 -1.47 -6.15
N LEU A 105 -1.44 -0.66 -5.82
CA LEU A 105 -1.41 0.23 -4.67
C LEU A 105 -1.99 -0.50 -3.46
N ILE A 106 -1.19 -0.66 -2.42
CA ILE A 106 -1.62 -1.28 -1.17
C ILE A 106 -1.89 -0.18 -0.15
N ALA A 107 -3.16 0.13 0.05
CA ALA A 107 -3.62 1.11 1.02
C ALA A 107 -3.69 0.47 2.41
N ASP A 108 -2.73 0.77 3.29
CA ASP A 108 -2.74 0.33 4.68
C ASP A 108 -3.41 1.43 5.54
N GLU A 109 -4.69 1.22 5.90
CA GLU A 109 -5.56 2.27 6.44
C GLU A 109 -6.05 2.04 7.90
N PRO A 110 -5.24 1.55 8.83
CA PRO A 110 -5.70 1.29 10.20
C PRO A 110 -6.00 2.56 11.02
N TYR A 111 -5.62 3.74 10.51
CA TYR A 111 -5.71 5.03 11.22
C TYR A 111 -6.73 5.99 10.63
N ARG A 112 -7.52 5.56 9.65
CA ARG A 112 -8.46 6.42 8.91
C ARG A 112 -9.36 7.29 9.80
N GLU A 113 -9.90 6.72 10.88
CA GLU A 113 -10.79 7.39 11.82
C GLU A 113 -10.06 8.25 12.86
N LEU A 114 -8.72 8.23 12.87
CA LEU A 114 -7.87 8.96 13.81
C LEU A 114 -7.29 10.24 13.19
N ALA A 115 -7.90 10.75 12.13
CA ALA A 115 -7.58 12.09 11.60
C ALA A 115 -8.29 13.14 12.45
N TYR A 116 -7.56 14.21 12.79
CA TYR A 116 -8.06 15.30 13.64
C TYR A 116 -8.29 16.57 12.82
N ASP A 117 -8.80 17.62 13.48
CA ASP A 117 -8.99 18.96 12.92
C ASP A 117 -9.88 19.03 11.67
N GLY A 118 -10.77 18.04 11.51
CA GLY A 118 -11.68 17.97 10.36
C GLY A 118 -11.01 17.64 9.04
N ILE A 119 -9.79 17.06 9.08
CA ILE A 119 -9.09 16.64 7.88
C ILE A 119 -9.75 15.39 7.30
N ASP A 120 -10.18 15.48 6.05
CA ASP A 120 -10.66 14.33 5.29
C ASP A 120 -9.49 13.47 4.83
N VAL A 121 -9.57 12.17 5.11
CA VAL A 121 -8.60 11.17 4.62
C VAL A 121 -9.08 10.67 3.25
N PRO A 122 -8.35 10.95 2.16
CA PRO A 122 -8.77 10.51 0.83
C PRO A 122 -8.85 8.98 0.73
N TYR A 123 -9.87 8.45 0.05
CA TYR A 123 -9.92 7.04 -0.32
C TYR A 123 -9.09 6.81 -1.58
N LEU A 124 -8.04 6.02 -1.48
CA LEU A 124 -7.09 5.81 -2.58
C LEU A 124 -7.75 5.12 -3.78
N THR A 125 -8.74 4.27 -3.54
CA THR A 125 -9.56 3.61 -4.58
C THR A 125 -10.30 4.57 -5.52
N LYS A 126 -10.46 5.83 -5.14
CA LYS A 126 -11.07 6.87 -6.00
C LYS A 126 -10.11 7.41 -7.07
N TYR A 127 -8.82 7.16 -6.92
CA TYR A 127 -7.77 7.80 -7.72
C TYR A 127 -6.93 6.80 -8.52
N TYR A 128 -6.96 5.53 -8.12
CA TYR A 128 -6.19 4.49 -8.78
C TYR A 128 -6.94 3.16 -8.69
N ASP A 129 -7.33 2.62 -9.83
CA ASP A 129 -8.19 1.42 -9.91
C ASP A 129 -7.50 0.19 -9.32
N ASN A 130 -6.19 0.05 -9.54
CA ASN A 130 -5.43 -1.11 -9.09
C ASN A 130 -5.05 -1.02 -7.59
N THR A 131 -6.02 -0.64 -6.75
CA THR A 131 -5.86 -0.42 -5.30
C THR A 131 -6.49 -1.52 -4.47
N ILE A 132 -5.69 -2.13 -3.58
CA ILE A 132 -6.15 -3.08 -2.57
C ILE A 132 -6.07 -2.42 -1.19
N VAL A 133 -7.16 -2.46 -0.42
CA VAL A 133 -7.21 -1.82 0.90
C VAL A 133 -7.05 -2.85 2.00
N GLY A 134 -6.12 -2.59 2.92
CA GLY A 134 -5.95 -3.32 4.16
C GLY A 134 -6.43 -2.49 5.34
N TYR A 135 -7.36 -3.02 6.12
CA TYR A 135 -7.91 -2.37 7.30
C TYR A 135 -7.78 -3.25 8.55
N SER A 136 -7.66 -2.60 9.71
CA SER A 136 -7.56 -3.28 11.00
C SER A 136 -8.37 -2.56 12.08
N TYR A 137 -9.11 -3.31 12.87
CA TYR A 137 -9.84 -2.81 14.03
C TYR A 137 -8.96 -2.57 15.26
N SER A 138 -7.67 -2.81 15.15
CA SER A 138 -6.71 -2.63 16.24
C SER A 138 -6.67 -1.21 16.79
N LYS A 139 -6.99 -0.20 15.95
CA LYS A 139 -6.93 1.23 16.30
C LYS A 139 -8.33 1.81 16.50
N SER A 140 -9.19 1.76 15.50
CA SER A 140 -10.53 2.35 15.54
C SER A 140 -11.42 1.82 16.66
N LEU A 141 -11.35 0.52 16.96
CA LEU A 141 -12.12 -0.11 18.03
C LEU A 141 -11.29 -0.49 19.26
N SER A 142 -10.00 -0.11 19.30
CA SER A 142 -9.09 -0.47 20.40
C SER A 142 -9.02 -1.98 20.68
N LEU A 143 -9.05 -2.80 19.63
CA LEU A 143 -9.05 -4.26 19.70
C LEU A 143 -7.74 -4.88 19.14
N PRO A 144 -6.54 -4.43 19.56
CA PRO A 144 -5.30 -4.96 18.98
C PRO A 144 -5.07 -6.45 19.33
N GLY A 145 -5.60 -6.93 20.45
CA GLY A 145 -5.47 -8.32 20.91
C GLY A 145 -6.29 -9.30 20.08
N GLU A 146 -7.42 -8.88 19.53
CA GLU A 146 -8.32 -9.75 18.77
C GLU A 146 -7.79 -10.13 17.37
N ARG A 147 -6.79 -9.44 16.88
CA ARG A 147 -6.14 -9.70 15.59
C ARG A 147 -7.12 -9.70 14.40
N ILE A 148 -8.12 -8.80 14.41
CA ILE A 148 -9.18 -8.70 13.40
C ILE A 148 -8.92 -7.54 12.44
N GLY A 149 -9.15 -7.80 11.16
CA GLY A 149 -9.12 -6.84 10.07
C GLY A 149 -9.69 -7.46 8.80
N TYR A 150 -9.64 -6.74 7.71
CA TYR A 150 -10.12 -7.22 6.41
C TYR A 150 -9.29 -6.64 5.27
N LEU A 151 -9.42 -7.27 4.11
CA LEU A 151 -8.93 -6.77 2.82
C LEU A 151 -10.14 -6.44 1.95
N VAL A 152 -10.04 -5.33 1.21
CA VAL A 152 -10.97 -5.00 0.13
C VAL A 152 -10.19 -5.08 -1.18
N ILE A 153 -10.65 -5.92 -2.08
CA ILE A 153 -10.13 -6.07 -3.43
C ILE A 153 -11.27 -5.69 -4.37
N PRO A 154 -11.35 -4.44 -4.83
CA PRO A 154 -12.38 -3.97 -5.76
C PRO A 154 -12.36 -4.73 -7.08
N ASP A 155 -13.48 -4.70 -7.81
CA ASP A 155 -13.59 -5.35 -9.11
C ASP A 155 -12.76 -4.65 -10.19
N GLU A 156 -12.42 -3.39 -9.98
CA GLU A 156 -11.56 -2.57 -10.83
C GLU A 156 -10.09 -3.00 -10.81
N VAL A 157 -9.68 -3.76 -9.78
CA VAL A 157 -8.30 -4.28 -9.67
C VAL A 157 -8.01 -5.23 -10.82
N THR A 158 -6.86 -5.09 -11.46
CA THR A 158 -6.40 -6.01 -12.51
C THR A 158 -6.40 -7.45 -12.00
N ASP A 159 -6.99 -8.36 -12.78
CA ASP A 159 -7.15 -9.77 -12.43
C ASP A 159 -7.87 -9.99 -11.08
N SER A 160 -8.83 -9.12 -10.74
CA SER A 160 -9.47 -9.07 -9.41
C SER A 160 -9.98 -10.42 -8.92
N GLU A 161 -10.59 -11.22 -9.77
CA GLU A 161 -11.14 -12.53 -9.40
C GLU A 161 -10.02 -13.53 -9.05
N ASP A 162 -8.92 -13.53 -9.80
CA ASP A 162 -7.76 -14.37 -9.51
C ASP A 162 -7.05 -13.91 -8.23
N VAL A 163 -6.91 -12.60 -8.05
CA VAL A 163 -6.33 -12.01 -6.82
C VAL A 163 -7.20 -12.36 -5.59
N LYS A 164 -8.52 -12.23 -5.68
CA LYS A 164 -9.46 -12.62 -4.60
C LYS A 164 -9.35 -14.11 -4.27
N SER A 165 -9.34 -14.96 -5.30
CA SER A 165 -9.22 -16.40 -5.15
C SER A 165 -7.89 -16.79 -4.48
N ALA A 166 -6.77 -16.26 -4.97
CA ALA A 166 -5.45 -16.51 -4.42
C ALA A 166 -5.31 -15.99 -2.98
N ALA A 167 -5.83 -14.79 -2.68
CA ALA A 167 -5.85 -14.22 -1.33
C ALA A 167 -6.66 -15.09 -0.36
N SER A 168 -7.79 -15.64 -0.81
CA SER A 168 -8.61 -16.57 -0.01
C SER A 168 -7.84 -17.83 0.34
N VAL A 169 -7.11 -18.42 -0.62
CA VAL A 169 -6.24 -19.58 -0.37
C VAL A 169 -5.10 -19.20 0.56
N ALA A 170 -4.41 -18.07 0.31
CA ALA A 170 -3.30 -17.60 1.13
C ALA A 170 -3.72 -17.43 2.60
N THR A 171 -4.91 -16.89 2.86
CA THR A 171 -5.44 -16.71 4.22
C THR A 171 -5.59 -18.02 5.01
N ARG A 172 -5.81 -19.13 4.33
CA ARG A 172 -5.97 -20.45 4.99
C ARG A 172 -4.66 -21.11 5.39
N ILE A 173 -3.56 -20.68 4.78
CA ILE A 173 -2.25 -21.36 4.91
C ILE A 173 -1.16 -20.45 5.49
N LEU A 174 -1.55 -19.26 5.97
CA LEU A 174 -0.69 -18.33 6.71
C LEU A 174 -0.70 -18.60 8.22
#